data_ee6d22f07f5b69cb5af48fda587b60f6
#
_entry.id   ee6d22f07f5b69cb5af48fda587b60f6
#
_cell.length_a   1.000
_cell.length_b   1.000
_cell.length_c   1.000
_cell.angle_alpha   90.00
_cell.angle_beta   90.00
_cell.angle_gamma   90.00
#
_symmetry.space_group_name_H-M   'P 1'
#
loop_
_entity.id
_entity.type
_entity.pdbx_description
1 polymer ?
#
loop_
_entity_poly.entity_id
_entity_poly.type
_entity_poly.pdbx_seq_one_letter_code
_entity_poly.pdbx_strand_id
1 'polypeptide(L)'
;MRFGSGQTCWRRLGRWHKAGVFEKLHHILLAELHAADALDWARFVWMSPTSERKRGDATGPSLADRGKTGSKRHLICDGNGIPFKVITTAANVNDVTQTLALVDGIPTVAGKPGRSRRRPHALLGDKGYDSNPNRRELRRRRLLPVISRKGAPNIKGLGKLRYVVEQTFSLLHHFKRLAVRWERRLDLHDALVSLACGLISWRRLKNR
;
A
#
# COMPACT_ATOMS: atom_id res chain seq x y z
N MET A 1 22.48 13.55 -22.44
CA MET A 1 21.33 12.70 -22.87
C MET A 1 20.10 13.57 -23.05
N ARG A 2 19.46 13.57 -24.21
CA ARG A 2 18.16 14.24 -24.40
C ARG A 2 17.03 13.32 -23.93
N PHE A 3 16.34 13.69 -22.88
CA PHE A 3 15.10 13.02 -22.50
C PHE A 3 14.02 13.30 -23.56
N GLY A 4 13.18 12.32 -23.85
CA GLY A 4 12.05 12.49 -24.76
C GLY A 4 11.03 13.54 -24.26
N SER A 5 10.10 13.97 -25.13
CA SER A 5 9.02 14.90 -24.73
C SER A 5 8.19 14.35 -23.56
N GLY A 6 7.55 15.23 -22.78
CA GLY A 6 6.65 14.82 -21.69
C GLY A 6 5.55 13.86 -22.15
N GLN A 7 5.02 14.04 -23.38
CA GLN A 7 4.04 13.12 -23.96
C GLN A 7 4.63 11.72 -24.23
N THR A 8 5.89 11.65 -24.65
CA THR A 8 6.60 10.38 -24.84
C THR A 8 6.77 9.66 -23.52
N CYS A 9 7.16 10.38 -22.45
CA CYS A 9 7.28 9.82 -21.10
C CYS A 9 5.94 9.28 -20.60
N TRP A 10 4.85 10.02 -20.79
CA TRP A 10 3.50 9.59 -20.43
C TRP A 10 3.05 8.33 -21.16
N ARG A 11 3.25 8.28 -22.48
CA ARG A 11 2.90 7.09 -23.28
C ARG A 11 3.71 5.87 -22.85
N ARG A 12 5.00 6.04 -22.56
CA ARG A 12 5.85 4.95 -22.05
C ARG A 12 5.42 4.47 -20.67
N LEU A 13 5.14 5.39 -19.73
CA LEU A 13 4.64 5.07 -18.41
C LEU A 13 3.38 4.19 -18.48
N GLY A 14 2.37 4.62 -19.26
CA GLY A 14 1.14 3.85 -19.43
C GLY A 14 1.35 2.51 -20.13
N ARG A 15 2.26 2.42 -21.10
CA ARG A 15 2.60 1.17 -21.79
C ARG A 15 3.27 0.19 -20.84
N TRP A 16 4.24 0.62 -20.06
CA TRP A 16 4.94 -0.21 -19.08
C TRP A 16 4.03 -0.66 -17.95
N HIS A 17 3.13 0.21 -17.50
CA HIS A 17 2.12 -0.17 -16.50
C HIS A 17 1.21 -1.29 -17.04
N LYS A 18 0.65 -1.11 -18.23
CA LYS A 18 -0.20 -2.14 -18.88
C LYS A 18 0.54 -3.47 -19.12
N ALA A 19 1.85 -3.42 -19.38
CA ALA A 19 2.69 -4.59 -19.51
C ALA A 19 3.12 -5.21 -18.14
N GLY A 20 2.69 -4.63 -17.01
CA GLY A 20 3.03 -5.11 -15.66
C GLY A 20 4.50 -4.94 -15.27
N VAL A 21 5.24 -4.05 -15.96
CA VAL A 21 6.69 -3.87 -15.72
C VAL A 21 6.98 -3.45 -14.29
N PHE A 22 6.22 -2.49 -13.75
CA PHE A 22 6.44 -1.99 -12.38
C PHE A 22 6.07 -3.02 -11.32
N GLU A 23 5.02 -3.81 -11.54
CA GLU A 23 4.65 -4.91 -10.65
C GLU A 23 5.71 -6.01 -10.65
N LYS A 24 6.20 -6.41 -11.84
CA LYS A 24 7.29 -7.39 -11.94
C LYS A 24 8.56 -6.91 -11.25
N LEU A 25 8.94 -5.64 -11.45
CA LEU A 25 10.08 -5.04 -10.76
C LEU A 25 9.91 -5.08 -9.25
N HIS A 26 8.75 -4.69 -8.75
CA HIS A 26 8.45 -4.71 -7.32
C HIS A 26 8.50 -6.15 -6.76
N HIS A 27 7.95 -7.14 -7.46
CA HIS A 27 8.01 -8.56 -7.05
C HIS A 27 9.45 -9.08 -6.98
N ILE A 28 10.32 -8.73 -7.95
CA ILE A 28 11.75 -9.08 -7.93
C ILE A 28 12.41 -8.48 -6.69
N LEU A 29 12.20 -7.20 -6.42
CA LEU A 29 12.78 -6.52 -5.26
C LEU A 29 12.29 -7.09 -3.93
N LEU A 30 11.02 -7.49 -3.83
CA LEU A 30 10.50 -8.19 -2.66
C LEU A 30 11.15 -9.57 -2.49
N ALA A 31 11.42 -10.30 -3.58
CA ALA A 31 12.11 -11.59 -3.53
C ALA A 31 13.56 -11.42 -3.05
N GLU A 32 14.28 -10.44 -3.54
CA GLU A 32 15.64 -10.09 -3.07
C GLU A 32 15.66 -9.71 -1.59
N LEU A 33 14.71 -8.87 -1.15
CA LEU A 33 14.54 -8.52 0.26
C LEU A 33 14.23 -9.74 1.12
N HIS A 34 13.43 -10.69 0.60
CA HIS A 34 13.12 -11.93 1.29
C HIS A 34 14.32 -12.85 1.39
N ALA A 35 15.10 -13.01 0.32
CA ALA A 35 16.35 -13.75 0.32
C ALA A 35 17.34 -13.21 1.36
N ALA A 36 17.38 -11.88 1.50
CA ALA A 36 18.24 -11.16 2.43
C ALA A 36 17.68 -11.05 3.87
N ASP A 37 16.61 -11.77 4.24
CA ASP A 37 15.94 -11.72 5.56
C ASP A 37 15.47 -10.29 5.98
N ALA A 38 15.16 -9.43 5.00
CA ALA A 38 14.77 -8.05 5.23
C ALA A 38 13.26 -7.83 5.47
N LEU A 39 12.45 -8.85 5.21
CA LEU A 39 10.99 -8.76 5.34
C LEU A 39 10.50 -9.27 6.70
N ASP A 40 9.69 -8.46 7.38
CA ASP A 40 9.02 -8.86 8.62
C ASP A 40 7.67 -9.53 8.31
N TRP A 41 7.67 -10.85 8.24
CA TRP A 41 6.46 -11.65 8.06
C TRP A 41 5.68 -11.89 9.35
N ALA A 42 6.19 -11.48 10.49
CA ALA A 42 5.47 -11.64 11.76
C ALA A 42 4.22 -10.75 11.79
N ARG A 43 4.33 -9.54 11.23
CA ARG A 43 3.23 -8.57 11.21
C ARG A 43 3.24 -7.70 9.95
N PHE A 44 2.05 -7.47 9.41
CA PHE A 44 1.81 -6.43 8.43
C PHE A 44 0.92 -5.35 9.04
N VAL A 45 1.06 -4.14 8.55
CA VAL A 45 0.31 -2.97 9.01
C VAL A 45 -0.38 -2.34 7.83
N TRP A 46 -1.63 -1.92 8.01
CA TRP A 46 -2.35 -1.18 6.98
C TRP A 46 -2.84 0.19 7.47
N MET A 47 -3.01 1.09 6.52
CA MET A 47 -3.53 2.43 6.74
C MET A 47 -4.11 3.00 5.43
N SER A 48 -4.98 4.01 5.53
CA SER A 48 -5.64 4.64 4.39
C SER A 48 -5.69 6.16 4.51
N PRO A 49 -4.58 6.88 4.34
CA PRO A 49 -4.63 8.32 4.31
C PRO A 49 -5.32 8.84 3.04
N THR A 50 -5.99 9.95 3.18
CA THR A 50 -6.61 10.70 2.09
C THR A 50 -5.62 11.70 1.51
N SER A 51 -5.61 11.88 0.19
CA SER A 51 -4.91 12.95 -0.51
C SER A 51 -5.91 13.81 -1.28
N GLU A 52 -5.74 15.14 -1.23
CA GLU A 52 -6.57 16.05 -2.01
C GLU A 52 -6.46 15.82 -3.51
N ARG A 53 -7.59 15.87 -4.18
CA ARG A 53 -7.70 15.82 -5.63
C ARG A 53 -8.99 16.46 -6.11
N LYS A 54 -8.91 17.48 -6.98
CA LYS A 54 -10.09 18.24 -7.43
C LYS A 54 -10.99 17.46 -8.41
N ARG A 55 -10.43 16.64 -9.32
CA ARG A 55 -11.18 15.90 -10.36
C ARG A 55 -10.40 14.69 -10.87
N GLY A 56 -11.10 13.66 -11.36
CA GLY A 56 -10.52 12.46 -12.01
C GLY A 56 -11.14 11.17 -11.50
N ASP A 57 -10.66 10.04 -12.03
CA ASP A 57 -11.11 8.72 -11.62
C ASP A 57 -10.78 8.47 -10.15
N ALA A 58 -11.57 7.66 -9.45
CA ALA A 58 -11.41 7.34 -8.05
C ALA A 58 -11.24 8.60 -7.16
N THR A 59 -12.12 9.60 -7.35
CA THR A 59 -12.21 10.79 -6.50
C THR A 59 -13.61 10.91 -5.91
N GLY A 60 -13.70 11.44 -4.70
CA GLY A 60 -14.97 11.66 -4.00
C GLY A 60 -14.79 12.59 -2.79
N PRO A 61 -15.89 13.03 -2.15
CA PRO A 61 -15.83 13.94 -1.02
C PRO A 61 -15.14 13.26 0.18
N SER A 62 -14.19 13.95 0.81
CA SER A 62 -13.54 13.48 2.02
C SER A 62 -14.40 13.76 3.25
N LEU A 63 -14.75 12.72 4.00
CA LEU A 63 -15.46 12.86 5.27
C LEU A 63 -14.60 13.51 6.37
N ALA A 64 -13.27 13.36 6.26
CA ALA A 64 -12.31 13.88 7.24
C ALA A 64 -11.88 15.34 6.93
N ASP A 65 -12.04 15.81 5.70
CA ASP A 65 -11.55 17.13 5.25
C ASP A 65 -12.70 17.98 4.65
N ARG A 66 -13.72 18.21 5.46
CA ARG A 66 -14.86 19.13 5.15
C ARG A 66 -15.44 18.95 3.75
N GLY A 67 -15.55 17.73 3.27
CA GLY A 67 -16.10 17.43 1.94
C GLY A 67 -15.20 17.75 0.76
N LYS A 68 -13.94 18.16 0.96
CA LYS A 68 -13.00 18.36 -0.15
C LYS A 68 -12.84 17.09 -0.96
N THR A 69 -12.81 17.25 -2.27
CA THR A 69 -12.63 16.10 -3.18
C THR A 69 -11.24 15.52 -3.09
N GLY A 70 -11.15 14.23 -2.88
CA GLY A 70 -9.88 13.53 -2.72
C GLY A 70 -9.90 12.07 -3.13
N SER A 71 -8.76 11.44 -3.04
CA SER A 71 -8.57 9.99 -3.19
C SER A 71 -7.96 9.43 -1.92
N LYS A 72 -8.24 8.16 -1.62
CA LYS A 72 -7.61 7.38 -0.57
C LYS A 72 -6.62 6.40 -1.14
N ARG A 73 -5.51 6.19 -0.48
CA ARG A 73 -4.55 5.12 -0.79
C ARG A 73 -4.54 4.13 0.37
N HIS A 74 -5.14 2.97 0.15
CA HIS A 74 -5.09 1.88 1.10
C HIS A 74 -3.76 1.16 0.90
N LEU A 75 -2.88 1.24 1.88
CA LEU A 75 -1.55 0.63 1.85
C LEU A 75 -1.46 -0.49 2.87
N ILE A 76 -0.85 -1.61 2.48
CA ILE A 76 -0.35 -2.62 3.39
C ILE A 76 1.17 -2.75 3.24
N CYS A 77 1.89 -2.66 4.36
CA CYS A 77 3.33 -2.85 4.45
C CYS A 77 3.67 -3.88 5.53
N ASP A 78 4.90 -4.41 5.49
CA ASP A 78 5.41 -5.26 6.55
C ASP A 78 5.83 -4.46 7.80
N GLY A 79 6.28 -5.14 8.85
CA GLY A 79 6.74 -4.52 10.08
C GLY A 79 8.00 -3.66 9.96
N ASN A 80 8.70 -3.70 8.83
CA ASN A 80 9.86 -2.87 8.47
C ASN A 80 9.51 -1.69 7.55
N GLY A 81 8.21 -1.55 7.19
CA GLY A 81 7.73 -0.46 6.32
C GLY A 81 7.99 -0.70 4.84
N ILE A 82 8.15 -1.95 4.42
CA ILE A 82 8.26 -2.30 3.01
C ILE A 82 6.85 -2.45 2.43
N PRO A 83 6.47 -1.65 1.41
CA PRO A 83 5.13 -1.70 0.85
C PRO A 83 4.91 -3.00 0.06
N PHE A 84 3.76 -3.66 0.27
CA PHE A 84 3.39 -4.87 -0.45
C PHE A 84 2.25 -4.65 -1.44
N LYS A 85 1.25 -3.87 -1.06
CA LYS A 85 0.12 -3.54 -1.93
C LYS A 85 -0.43 -2.16 -1.61
N VAL A 86 -0.82 -1.44 -2.66
CA VAL A 86 -1.58 -0.19 -2.56
C VAL A 86 -2.81 -0.31 -3.44
N ILE A 87 -3.94 0.19 -2.96
CA ILE A 87 -5.19 0.33 -3.73
C ILE A 87 -5.62 1.79 -3.62
N THR A 88 -5.90 2.43 -4.75
CA THR A 88 -6.41 3.80 -4.79
C THR A 88 -7.92 3.79 -4.96
N THR A 89 -8.64 4.50 -4.09
CA THR A 89 -10.11 4.66 -4.15
C THR A 89 -10.51 6.13 -4.02
N ALA A 90 -11.79 6.41 -4.21
CA ALA A 90 -12.37 7.70 -3.84
C ALA A 90 -12.30 7.92 -2.31
N ALA A 91 -12.18 9.17 -1.86
CA ALA A 91 -11.99 9.50 -0.44
C ALA A 91 -13.18 9.10 0.44
N ASN A 92 -14.39 9.00 -0.11
CA ASN A 92 -15.59 8.55 0.59
C ASN A 92 -15.74 7.03 0.71
N VAL A 93 -14.88 6.25 0.07
CA VAL A 93 -14.94 4.78 0.19
C VAL A 93 -14.56 4.36 1.61
N ASN A 94 -15.36 3.48 2.20
CA ASN A 94 -15.12 3.00 3.56
C ASN A 94 -13.91 2.05 3.57
N ASP A 95 -12.96 2.29 4.47
CA ASP A 95 -11.71 1.54 4.60
C ASP A 95 -11.94 0.03 4.85
N VAL A 96 -12.98 -0.30 5.61
CA VAL A 96 -13.37 -1.69 5.91
C VAL A 96 -13.62 -2.51 4.63
N THR A 97 -14.17 -1.88 3.58
CA THR A 97 -14.50 -2.58 2.33
C THR A 97 -13.26 -2.99 1.54
N GLN A 98 -12.14 -2.32 1.75
CA GLN A 98 -10.88 -2.59 1.03
C GLN A 98 -9.97 -3.59 1.75
N THR A 99 -10.34 -4.01 2.96
CA THR A 99 -9.56 -4.92 3.79
C THR A 99 -9.15 -6.20 3.07
N LEU A 100 -10.14 -6.92 2.55
CA LEU A 100 -9.90 -8.23 1.92
C LEU A 100 -9.19 -8.09 0.57
N ALA A 101 -9.54 -7.06 -0.22
CA ALA A 101 -8.87 -6.78 -1.48
C ALA A 101 -7.38 -6.47 -1.30
N LEU A 102 -7.01 -5.71 -0.24
CA LEU A 102 -5.61 -5.46 0.10
C LEU A 102 -4.86 -6.74 0.46
N VAL A 103 -5.45 -7.56 1.32
CA VAL A 103 -4.84 -8.82 1.78
C VAL A 103 -4.70 -9.81 0.64
N ASP A 104 -5.76 -9.96 -0.17
CA ASP A 104 -5.76 -10.87 -1.34
C ASP A 104 -4.84 -10.33 -2.46
N GLY A 105 -4.52 -9.03 -2.45
CA GLY A 105 -3.57 -8.38 -3.33
C GLY A 105 -2.09 -8.48 -2.90
N ILE A 106 -1.77 -9.05 -1.73
CA ILE A 106 -0.37 -9.28 -1.33
C ILE A 106 0.26 -10.25 -2.33
N PRO A 107 1.39 -9.87 -2.96
CA PRO A 107 2.05 -10.74 -3.93
C PRO A 107 2.66 -11.97 -3.26
N THR A 108 2.76 -13.05 -4.02
CA THR A 108 3.54 -14.22 -3.62
C THR A 108 5.02 -13.90 -3.78
N VAL A 109 5.78 -13.99 -2.70
CA VAL A 109 7.20 -13.64 -2.65
C VAL A 109 8.05 -14.91 -2.60
N ALA A 110 8.90 -15.08 -3.61
CA ALA A 110 9.95 -16.11 -3.68
C ALA A 110 11.23 -15.60 -2.97
N GLY A 111 12.39 -16.15 -3.28
CA GLY A 111 13.71 -15.68 -2.83
C GLY A 111 14.37 -16.56 -1.78
N LYS A 112 13.65 -17.52 -1.20
CA LYS A 112 14.22 -18.56 -0.32
C LYS A 112 13.89 -19.97 -0.84
N PRO A 113 14.69 -20.98 -0.53
CA PRO A 113 14.36 -22.38 -0.84
C PRO A 113 12.99 -22.76 -0.26
N GLY A 114 12.25 -23.58 -0.99
CA GLY A 114 10.95 -24.09 -0.59
C GLY A 114 9.77 -23.24 -1.11
N ARG A 115 8.66 -23.28 -0.39
CA ARG A 115 7.41 -22.64 -0.84
C ARG A 115 7.46 -21.12 -0.71
N SER A 116 7.11 -20.42 -1.78
CA SER A 116 6.94 -18.97 -1.78
C SER A 116 5.97 -18.50 -0.70
N ARG A 117 6.26 -17.35 -0.10
CA ARG A 117 5.48 -16.79 1.02
C ARG A 117 4.54 -15.68 0.55
N ARG A 118 3.33 -15.64 1.11
CA ARG A 118 2.31 -14.62 0.77
C ARG A 118 1.58 -14.06 1.99
N ARG A 119 1.64 -14.73 3.12
CA ARG A 119 0.81 -14.42 4.28
C ARG A 119 1.64 -14.04 5.49
N PRO A 120 1.42 -12.85 6.10
CA PRO A 120 1.97 -12.53 7.42
C PRO A 120 1.27 -13.38 8.50
N HIS A 121 1.84 -13.42 9.69
CA HIS A 121 1.20 -14.04 10.84
C HIS A 121 0.07 -13.17 11.41
N ALA A 122 0.32 -11.87 11.53
CA ALA A 122 -0.63 -10.90 12.08
C ALA A 122 -0.84 -9.70 11.14
N LEU A 123 -2.02 -9.12 11.25
CA LEU A 123 -2.41 -7.94 10.49
C LEU A 123 -2.91 -6.86 11.45
N LEU A 124 -2.18 -5.75 11.53
CA LEU A 124 -2.41 -4.65 12.46
C LEU A 124 -3.18 -3.53 11.79
N GLY A 125 -4.27 -3.09 12.39
CA GLY A 125 -5.10 -1.99 11.89
C GLY A 125 -5.68 -1.14 13.02
N ASP A 126 -6.19 0.04 12.68
CA ASP A 126 -6.91 0.88 13.63
C ASP A 126 -8.39 0.47 13.77
N LYS A 127 -9.11 1.19 14.65
CA LYS A 127 -10.54 0.99 14.87
C LYS A 127 -11.40 1.20 13.62
N GLY A 128 -10.92 1.97 12.65
CA GLY A 128 -11.62 2.18 11.39
C GLY A 128 -11.84 0.89 10.60
N TYR A 129 -10.97 -0.11 10.81
CA TYR A 129 -11.05 -1.41 10.17
C TYR A 129 -11.79 -2.47 11.00
N ASP A 130 -12.34 -2.11 12.16
CA ASP A 130 -13.05 -3.07 13.01
C ASP A 130 -14.36 -3.52 12.37
N SER A 131 -14.41 -4.79 12.00
CA SER A 131 -15.54 -5.46 11.37
C SER A 131 -15.52 -6.95 11.71
N ASN A 132 -16.58 -7.45 12.32
CA ASN A 132 -16.69 -8.87 12.66
C ASN A 132 -16.65 -9.79 11.43
N PRO A 133 -17.34 -9.49 10.31
CA PRO A 133 -17.18 -10.25 9.08
C PRO A 133 -15.73 -10.31 8.59
N ASN A 134 -15.04 -9.15 8.51
CA ASN A 134 -13.65 -9.12 8.07
C ASN A 134 -12.71 -9.90 9.01
N ARG A 135 -12.92 -9.81 10.34
CA ARG A 135 -12.15 -10.61 11.29
C ARG A 135 -12.30 -12.11 11.06
N ARG A 136 -13.53 -12.57 10.76
CA ARG A 136 -13.77 -13.99 10.41
C ARG A 136 -13.04 -14.37 9.14
N GLU A 137 -13.15 -13.57 8.10
CA GLU A 137 -12.49 -13.81 6.81
C GLU A 137 -10.96 -13.78 6.92
N LEU A 138 -10.38 -12.89 7.73
CA LEU A 138 -8.95 -12.88 8.00
C LEU A 138 -8.48 -14.16 8.69
N ARG A 139 -9.24 -14.63 9.71
CA ARG A 139 -8.91 -15.90 10.39
C ARG A 139 -9.04 -17.11 9.47
N ARG A 140 -10.05 -17.14 8.57
CA ARG A 140 -10.15 -18.18 7.52
C ARG A 140 -8.92 -18.20 6.61
N ARG A 141 -8.31 -17.04 6.37
CA ARG A 141 -7.04 -16.88 5.64
C ARG A 141 -5.82 -17.19 6.50
N ARG A 142 -6.00 -17.65 7.73
CA ARG A 142 -4.93 -17.91 8.73
C ARG A 142 -4.13 -16.65 9.07
N LEU A 143 -4.79 -15.50 9.14
CA LEU A 143 -4.23 -14.22 9.56
C LEU A 143 -4.81 -13.84 10.92
N LEU A 144 -3.96 -13.45 11.87
CA LEU A 144 -4.40 -12.93 13.18
C LEU A 144 -4.76 -11.45 13.03
N PRO A 145 -6.05 -11.05 13.14
CA PRO A 145 -6.42 -9.63 13.07
C PRO A 145 -6.15 -8.95 14.43
N VAL A 146 -5.14 -8.11 14.50
CA VAL A 146 -4.79 -7.27 15.64
C VAL A 146 -5.34 -5.86 15.40
N ILE A 147 -6.61 -5.68 15.66
CA ILE A 147 -7.37 -4.46 15.42
C ILE A 147 -8.07 -4.09 16.71
N SER A 148 -7.98 -2.83 17.16
CA SER A 148 -8.74 -2.37 18.32
C SER A 148 -10.24 -2.38 18.02
N ARG A 149 -11.06 -2.80 19.00
CA ARG A 149 -12.51 -2.81 18.82
C ARG A 149 -13.11 -1.41 18.98
N LYS A 150 -14.13 -1.10 18.20
CA LYS A 150 -14.97 0.09 18.43
C LYS A 150 -15.65 -0.01 19.80
N GLY A 151 -15.69 1.09 20.53
CA GLY A 151 -16.25 1.10 21.89
C GLY A 151 -15.36 0.52 22.99
N ALA A 152 -14.20 -0.08 22.67
CA ALA A 152 -13.27 -0.62 23.66
C ALA A 152 -11.96 0.20 23.72
N PRO A 153 -11.16 0.09 24.81
CA PRO A 153 -9.84 0.69 24.87
C PRO A 153 -8.93 0.21 23.72
N ASN A 154 -7.98 1.04 23.34
CA ASN A 154 -6.99 0.65 22.33
C ASN A 154 -6.06 -0.45 22.86
N ILE A 155 -5.66 -1.37 22.00
CA ILE A 155 -4.63 -2.36 22.31
C ILE A 155 -3.35 -1.60 22.66
N LYS A 156 -2.80 -1.86 23.86
CA LYS A 156 -1.56 -1.23 24.36
C LYS A 156 -0.41 -1.50 23.38
N GLY A 157 0.38 -0.47 23.08
CA GLY A 157 1.54 -0.57 22.21
C GLY A 157 1.24 -0.58 20.71
N LEU A 158 -0.03 -0.71 20.29
CA LEU A 158 -0.40 -0.77 18.85
C LEU A 158 0.01 0.49 18.09
N GLY A 159 -0.04 1.68 18.73
CA GLY A 159 0.39 2.94 18.11
C GLY A 159 1.85 2.93 17.68
N LYS A 160 2.76 2.43 18.54
CA LYS A 160 4.19 2.30 18.21
C LYS A 160 4.42 1.36 17.02
N LEU A 161 3.66 0.27 16.94
CA LEU A 161 3.76 -0.69 15.83
C LEU A 161 3.19 -0.12 14.52
N ARG A 162 2.19 0.77 14.61
CA ARG A 162 1.58 1.42 13.44
C ARG A 162 2.40 2.58 12.88
N TYR A 163 3.30 3.18 13.65
CA TYR A 163 4.17 4.25 13.19
C TYR A 163 4.91 3.88 11.88
N VAL A 164 5.23 2.62 11.69
CA VAL A 164 5.92 2.12 10.50
C VAL A 164 5.15 2.40 9.21
N VAL A 165 3.83 2.23 9.21
CA VAL A 165 3.02 2.50 8.00
C VAL A 165 2.90 4.00 7.73
N GLU A 166 2.87 4.84 8.77
CA GLU A 166 2.90 6.30 8.64
C GLU A 166 4.22 6.76 8.00
N GLN A 167 5.35 6.17 8.44
CA GLN A 167 6.65 6.40 7.82
C GLN A 167 6.68 5.98 6.35
N THR A 168 6.07 4.84 6.00
CA THR A 168 5.98 4.38 4.61
C THR A 168 5.18 5.35 3.75
N PHE A 169 4.09 5.92 4.27
CA PHE A 169 3.36 6.99 3.58
C PHE A 169 4.20 8.26 3.42
N SER A 170 4.94 8.65 4.44
CA SER A 170 5.88 9.78 4.35
C SER A 170 6.88 9.56 3.20
N LEU A 171 7.45 8.35 3.08
CA LEU A 171 8.34 8.00 1.97
C LEU A 171 7.64 8.08 0.60
N LEU A 172 6.37 7.67 0.50
CA LEU A 172 5.58 7.84 -0.72
C LEU A 172 5.33 9.32 -1.04
N HIS A 173 5.14 10.17 -0.02
CA HIS A 173 4.93 11.60 -0.19
C HIS A 173 6.21 12.37 -0.58
N HIS A 174 7.40 11.80 -0.39
CA HIS A 174 8.64 12.37 -0.94
C HIS A 174 8.62 12.42 -2.48
N PHE A 175 7.81 11.60 -3.13
CA PHE A 175 7.55 11.73 -4.56
C PHE A 175 6.48 12.78 -4.79
N LYS A 176 6.85 13.98 -5.26
CA LYS A 176 5.96 15.15 -5.41
C LYS A 176 4.63 14.83 -6.11
N ARG A 177 4.64 13.92 -7.12
CA ARG A 177 3.43 13.48 -7.82
C ARG A 177 2.52 12.56 -7.00
N LEU A 178 3.03 12.02 -5.89
CA LEU A 178 2.23 11.24 -4.95
C LEU A 178 1.84 12.06 -3.71
N ALA A 179 2.58 13.08 -3.34
CA ALA A 179 2.19 14.00 -2.25
C ALA A 179 0.85 14.69 -2.59
N VAL A 180 0.74 15.18 -3.83
CA VAL A 180 -0.50 15.71 -4.40
C VAL A 180 -0.80 14.93 -5.68
N ARG A 181 -1.98 14.35 -5.77
CA ARG A 181 -2.37 13.60 -6.98
C ARG A 181 -2.72 14.56 -8.12
N TRP A 182 -1.88 14.59 -9.15
CA TRP A 182 -2.10 15.40 -10.37
C TRP A 182 -2.81 14.61 -11.48
N GLU A 183 -2.64 13.31 -11.53
CA GLU A 183 -3.15 12.42 -12.57
C GLU A 183 -4.67 12.26 -12.50
N ARG A 184 -5.38 12.63 -13.58
CA ARG A 184 -6.81 12.38 -13.72
C ARG A 184 -7.10 10.90 -13.90
N ARG A 185 -6.30 10.23 -14.70
CA ARG A 185 -6.40 8.80 -14.98
C ARG A 185 -5.83 8.00 -13.81
N LEU A 186 -6.61 7.03 -13.36
CA LEU A 186 -6.24 6.18 -12.24
C LEU A 186 -5.06 5.26 -12.59
N ASP A 187 -5.06 4.67 -13.78
CA ASP A 187 -4.02 3.75 -14.24
C ASP A 187 -2.62 4.40 -14.23
N LEU A 188 -2.51 5.67 -14.62
CA LEU A 188 -1.24 6.40 -14.59
C LEU A 188 -0.82 6.76 -13.16
N HIS A 189 -1.78 7.08 -12.29
CA HIS A 189 -1.51 7.28 -10.87
C HIS A 189 -0.98 6.00 -10.22
N ASP A 190 -1.65 4.87 -10.46
CA ASP A 190 -1.26 3.57 -9.91
C ASP A 190 0.09 3.09 -10.47
N ALA A 191 0.42 3.44 -11.73
CA ALA A 191 1.75 3.23 -12.30
C ALA A 191 2.84 3.94 -11.49
N LEU A 192 2.61 5.21 -11.12
CA LEU A 192 3.55 5.99 -10.30
C LEU A 192 3.64 5.43 -8.87
N VAL A 193 2.52 5.00 -8.29
CA VAL A 193 2.49 4.35 -6.98
C VAL A 193 3.31 3.06 -6.99
N SER A 194 3.11 2.20 -8.00
CA SER A 194 3.85 0.93 -8.15
C SER A 194 5.36 1.18 -8.32
N LEU A 195 5.73 2.17 -9.14
CA LEU A 195 7.13 2.57 -9.29
C LEU A 195 7.73 3.08 -7.97
N ALA A 196 7.00 3.88 -7.22
CA ALA A 196 7.45 4.40 -5.91
C ALA A 196 7.63 3.27 -4.88
N CYS A 197 6.72 2.29 -4.83
CA CYS A 197 6.87 1.10 -4.00
C CYS A 197 8.14 0.32 -4.37
N GLY A 198 8.41 0.12 -5.65
CA GLY A 198 9.65 -0.49 -6.13
C GLY A 198 10.89 0.31 -5.69
N LEU A 199 10.89 1.64 -5.82
CA LEU A 199 12.01 2.48 -5.40
C LEU A 199 12.24 2.46 -3.88
N ILE A 200 11.19 2.41 -3.07
CA ILE A 200 11.30 2.25 -1.62
C ILE A 200 11.95 0.89 -1.30
N SER A 201 11.46 -0.19 -1.92
CA SER A 201 12.02 -1.55 -1.74
C SER A 201 13.49 -1.61 -2.16
N TRP A 202 13.85 -1.02 -3.31
CA TRP A 202 15.24 -0.94 -3.78
C TRP A 202 16.16 -0.16 -2.82
N ARG A 203 15.71 0.99 -2.30
CA ARG A 203 16.47 1.76 -1.31
C ARG A 203 16.72 0.96 -0.04
N ARG A 204 15.72 0.20 0.42
CA ARG A 204 15.87 -0.69 1.58
C ARG A 204 16.89 -1.81 1.33
N LEU A 205 16.91 -2.36 0.11
CA LEU A 205 17.88 -3.38 -0.28
C LEU A 205 19.31 -2.80 -0.35
N LYS A 206 19.47 -1.59 -0.91
CA LYS A 206 20.79 -0.94 -1.08
C LYS A 206 21.41 -0.48 0.25
N ASN A 207 20.61 -0.11 1.24
CA ASN A 207 21.06 0.45 2.53
C ASN A 207 21.30 -0.63 3.60
N ARG A 208 21.52 -1.84 3.18
CA ARG A 208 21.97 -2.99 3.97
C ARG A 208 23.43 -3.24 3.75
#